data_624f47d09fbe5f0d84b27ab7a247bdac
#
_entry.id   624f47d09fbe5f0d84b27ab7a247bdac
#
_cell.length_a   1.000
_cell.length_b   1.000
_cell.length_c   1.000
_cell.angle_alpha   90.00
_cell.angle_beta   90.00
_cell.angle_gamma   90.00
#
_symmetry.space_group_name_H-M   'P 1'
#
loop_
_entity.id
_entity.type
_entity.pdbx_description
1 polymer ?
#
loop_
_entity_poly.entity_id
_entity_poly.type
_entity_poly.pdbx_seq_one_letter_code
_entity_poly.pdbx_strand_id
1 'polypeptide(L)'
;MSKSARKKKAKSATVEMSTAEAAVATLIGHGLDTIYALPGVHNDHLFDAFHRAGEFLRVVHTRHEQGAAYMALGAALATGRPQAYSVVPGPGLLNSGAALLTAYGMNAPVLAM
;
A
#
# COMPACT_ATOMS: atom_id res chain seq x y z
N MET A 1 -24.36 -4.87 -49.13
CA MET A 1 -24.39 -3.63 -48.36
C MET A 1 -23.92 -3.94 -46.95
N SER A 2 -22.67 -3.65 -46.65
CA SER A 2 -22.06 -3.94 -45.34
C SER A 2 -22.24 -2.72 -44.44
N LYS A 3 -23.00 -2.86 -43.34
CA LYS A 3 -23.09 -1.85 -42.28
C LYS A 3 -21.95 -2.07 -41.29
N SER A 4 -20.89 -1.29 -41.45
CA SER A 4 -19.81 -1.20 -40.48
C SER A 4 -20.34 -0.65 -39.15
N ALA A 5 -20.46 -1.51 -38.16
CA ALA A 5 -20.79 -1.13 -36.79
C ALA A 5 -19.57 -0.46 -36.14
N ARG A 6 -19.55 0.85 -36.15
CA ARG A 6 -18.56 1.68 -35.45
C ARG A 6 -18.73 1.47 -33.94
N LYS A 7 -17.91 0.60 -33.34
CA LYS A 7 -17.82 0.46 -31.88
C LYS A 7 -17.43 1.82 -31.28
N LYS A 8 -18.37 2.49 -30.63
CA LYS A 8 -18.08 3.65 -29.79
C LYS A 8 -17.17 3.17 -28.67
N LYS A 9 -15.90 3.59 -28.69
CA LYS A 9 -14.98 3.47 -27.56
C LYS A 9 -15.59 4.23 -26.40
N ALA A 10 -15.99 3.55 -25.33
CA ALA A 10 -16.42 4.20 -24.11
C ALA A 10 -15.28 5.09 -23.63
N LYS A 11 -15.54 6.39 -23.45
CA LYS A 11 -14.63 7.31 -22.80
C LYS A 11 -14.40 6.77 -21.38
N SER A 12 -13.17 6.39 -21.05
CA SER A 12 -12.84 6.10 -19.66
C SER A 12 -13.08 7.38 -18.86
N ALA A 13 -13.95 7.30 -17.85
CA ALA A 13 -14.14 8.40 -16.93
C ALA A 13 -12.81 8.60 -16.17
N THR A 14 -12.22 9.79 -16.31
CA THR A 14 -11.07 10.19 -15.51
C THR A 14 -11.58 10.68 -14.16
N VAL A 15 -10.98 10.18 -13.07
CA VAL A 15 -11.25 10.62 -11.71
C VAL A 15 -10.08 11.48 -11.27
N GLU A 16 -10.37 12.67 -10.79
CA GLU A 16 -9.37 13.55 -10.17
C GLU A 16 -9.14 13.08 -8.73
N MET A 17 -7.88 12.86 -8.36
CA MET A 17 -7.48 12.42 -7.04
C MET A 17 -6.08 12.93 -6.70
N SER A 18 -5.78 13.03 -5.40
CA SER A 18 -4.42 13.34 -4.94
C SER A 18 -3.48 12.17 -5.20
N THR A 19 -2.17 12.44 -5.17
CA THR A 19 -1.16 11.38 -5.28
C THR A 19 -1.30 10.32 -4.18
N ALA A 20 -1.65 10.74 -2.95
CA ALA A 20 -1.88 9.82 -1.84
C ALA A 20 -3.08 8.91 -2.10
N GLU A 21 -4.20 9.46 -2.57
CA GLU A 21 -5.38 8.68 -2.95
C GLU A 21 -5.09 7.73 -4.11
N ALA A 22 -4.33 8.17 -5.10
CA ALA A 22 -3.91 7.31 -6.22
C ALA A 22 -3.03 6.15 -5.76
N ALA A 23 -2.10 6.40 -4.83
CA ALA A 23 -1.27 5.35 -4.23
C ALA A 23 -2.12 4.31 -3.49
N VAL A 24 -3.06 4.77 -2.65
CA VAL A 24 -3.96 3.89 -1.89
C VAL A 24 -4.87 3.08 -2.82
N ALA A 25 -5.47 3.73 -3.82
CA ALA A 25 -6.29 3.04 -4.82
C ALA A 25 -5.49 1.97 -5.59
N THR A 26 -4.23 2.26 -5.87
CA THR A 26 -3.33 1.29 -6.53
C THR A 26 -3.06 0.08 -5.64
N LEU A 27 -2.78 0.28 -4.34
CA LEU A 27 -2.60 -0.82 -3.39
C LEU A 27 -3.83 -1.73 -3.35
N ILE A 28 -5.01 -1.12 -3.19
CA ILE A 28 -6.29 -1.85 -3.17
C ILE A 28 -6.52 -2.58 -4.49
N GLY A 29 -6.26 -1.92 -5.62
CA GLY A 29 -6.37 -2.52 -6.95
C GLY A 29 -5.44 -3.72 -7.17
N HIS A 30 -4.32 -3.79 -6.45
CA HIS A 30 -3.42 -4.94 -6.42
C HIS A 30 -3.76 -5.97 -5.34
N GLY A 31 -4.90 -5.82 -4.67
CA GLY A 31 -5.40 -6.79 -3.72
C GLY A 31 -4.81 -6.67 -2.31
N LEU A 32 -4.18 -5.54 -1.96
CA LEU A 32 -3.81 -5.24 -0.59
C LEU A 32 -5.04 -4.71 0.15
N ASP A 33 -5.40 -5.39 1.22
CA ASP A 33 -6.53 -5.08 2.09
C ASP A 33 -6.10 -4.62 3.49
N THR A 34 -4.82 -4.70 3.78
CA THR A 34 -4.23 -4.36 5.08
C THR A 34 -2.91 -3.62 4.88
N ILE A 35 -2.69 -2.58 5.68
CA ILE A 35 -1.41 -1.89 5.79
C ILE A 35 -0.98 -1.77 7.25
N TYR A 36 0.28 -2.10 7.53
CA TYR A 36 0.88 -1.95 8.86
C TYR A 36 1.61 -0.61 8.89
N ALA A 37 1.31 0.26 9.85
CA ALA A 37 1.76 1.64 9.69
C ALA A 37 2.04 2.35 11.01
N LEU A 38 2.97 3.31 10.93
CA LEU A 38 3.25 4.26 11.99
C LEU A 38 3.25 5.68 11.40
N PRO A 39 2.33 6.56 11.85
CA PRO A 39 2.20 7.89 11.29
C PRO A 39 3.33 8.83 11.72
N GLY A 40 3.53 9.86 10.92
CA GLY A 40 4.36 11.01 11.24
C GLY A 40 4.10 12.12 10.22
N VAL A 41 4.65 13.31 10.47
CA VAL A 41 4.33 14.53 9.70
C VAL A 41 4.48 14.35 8.18
N HIS A 42 5.49 13.60 7.74
CA HIS A 42 5.78 13.45 6.32
C HIS A 42 4.82 12.52 5.56
N ASN A 43 4.00 11.75 6.27
CA ASN A 43 3.03 10.86 5.64
C ASN A 43 1.56 11.13 6.04
N ASP A 44 1.28 12.32 6.57
CA ASP A 44 -0.08 12.74 6.99
C ASP A 44 -1.10 12.59 5.86
N HIS A 45 -0.78 13.05 4.66
CA HIS A 45 -1.69 12.94 3.51
C HIS A 45 -1.97 11.47 3.12
N LEU A 46 -0.98 10.61 3.29
CA LEU A 46 -1.14 9.19 3.02
C LEU A 46 -2.04 8.54 4.07
N PHE A 47 -1.88 8.91 5.35
CA PHE A 47 -2.75 8.42 6.42
C PHE A 47 -4.20 8.91 6.29
N ASP A 48 -4.40 10.15 5.84
CA ASP A 48 -5.73 10.64 5.50
C ASP A 48 -6.37 9.82 4.35
N ALA A 49 -5.59 9.48 3.33
CA ALA A 49 -6.05 8.62 2.25
C ALA A 49 -6.34 7.18 2.72
N PHE A 50 -5.54 6.62 3.63
CA PHE A 50 -5.84 5.34 4.26
C PHE A 50 -7.16 5.37 5.02
N HIS A 51 -7.39 6.44 5.80
CA HIS A 51 -8.64 6.62 6.56
C HIS A 51 -9.85 6.70 5.62
N ARG A 52 -9.74 7.45 4.53
CA ARG A 52 -10.82 7.57 3.53
C ARG A 52 -11.09 6.29 2.75
N ALA A 53 -10.13 5.39 2.65
CA ALA A 53 -10.33 4.09 2.03
C ALA A 53 -11.33 3.20 2.82
N GLY A 54 -11.57 3.50 4.10
CA GLY A 54 -12.59 2.88 4.92
C GLY A 54 -12.44 1.36 5.00
N GLU A 55 -13.49 0.66 4.67
CA GLU A 55 -13.52 -0.82 4.73
C GLU A 55 -12.64 -1.52 3.69
N PHE A 56 -12.18 -0.82 2.65
CA PHE A 56 -11.33 -1.39 1.60
C PHE A 56 -9.87 -1.55 2.02
N LEU A 57 -9.41 -0.85 3.06
CA LEU A 57 -8.04 -0.94 3.55
C LEU A 57 -7.99 -0.84 5.08
N ARG A 58 -7.69 -1.95 5.73
CA ARG A 58 -7.48 -2.00 7.16
C ARG A 58 -6.10 -1.43 7.52
N VAL A 59 -6.06 -0.43 8.39
CA VAL A 59 -4.81 0.12 8.94
C VAL A 59 -4.53 -0.54 10.28
N VAL A 60 -3.39 -1.21 10.39
CA VAL A 60 -2.88 -1.78 11.64
C VAL A 60 -1.79 -0.87 12.17
N HIS A 61 -2.12 -0.10 13.18
CA HIS A 61 -1.21 0.84 13.81
C HIS A 61 -0.23 0.15 14.75
N THR A 62 1.05 0.51 14.65
CA THR A 62 2.11 -0.02 15.52
C THR A 62 2.73 1.09 16.36
N ARG A 63 3.56 0.71 17.33
CA ARG A 63 4.28 1.66 18.18
C ARG A 63 5.75 1.82 17.82
N HIS A 64 6.22 1.04 16.86
CA HIS A 64 7.57 1.10 16.34
C HIS A 64 7.57 0.64 14.89
N GLU A 65 8.39 1.26 14.05
CA GLU A 65 8.46 0.99 12.62
C GLU A 65 8.92 -0.43 12.33
N GLN A 66 9.85 -0.96 13.13
CA GLN A 66 10.29 -2.34 13.03
C GLN A 66 9.11 -3.31 13.24
N GLY A 67 8.20 -2.99 14.15
CA GLY A 67 6.98 -3.78 14.37
C GLY A 67 6.09 -3.81 13.13
N ALA A 68 5.87 -2.67 12.49
CA ALA A 68 5.08 -2.58 11.26
C ALA A 68 5.69 -3.45 10.15
N ALA A 69 7.00 -3.34 9.95
CA ALA A 69 7.70 -4.10 8.93
C ALA A 69 7.73 -5.62 9.19
N TYR A 70 7.94 -6.04 10.45
CA TYR A 70 7.86 -7.47 10.81
C TYR A 70 6.46 -8.04 10.73
N MET A 71 5.42 -7.26 11.02
CA MET A 71 4.03 -7.69 10.81
C MET A 71 3.72 -7.91 9.33
N ALA A 72 4.16 -6.99 8.46
CA ALA A 72 4.06 -7.15 7.02
C ALA A 72 4.83 -8.39 6.53
N LEU A 73 6.05 -8.59 7.02
CA LEU A 73 6.85 -9.78 6.71
C LEU A 73 6.12 -11.08 7.14
N GLY A 74 5.66 -11.14 8.38
CA GLY A 74 4.93 -12.31 8.89
C GLY A 74 3.68 -12.63 8.08
N ALA A 75 2.91 -11.59 7.72
CA ALA A 75 1.73 -11.73 6.87
C ALA A 75 2.10 -12.20 5.45
N ALA A 76 3.18 -11.67 4.87
CA ALA A 76 3.66 -12.11 3.55
C ALA A 76 4.07 -13.59 3.54
N LEU A 77 4.79 -14.03 4.56
CA LEU A 77 5.19 -15.43 4.72
C LEU A 77 3.99 -16.38 4.94
N ALA A 78 3.02 -15.94 5.75
CA ALA A 78 1.84 -16.73 6.06
C ALA A 78 0.87 -16.87 4.87
N THR A 79 0.75 -15.83 4.05
CA THR A 79 -0.23 -15.77 2.95
C THR A 79 0.37 -16.07 1.58
N GLY A 80 1.68 -15.97 1.42
CA GLY A 80 2.35 -16.01 0.12
C GLY A 80 2.01 -14.82 -0.80
N ARG A 81 1.40 -13.77 -0.26
CA ARG A 81 0.95 -12.60 -1.00
C ARG A 81 1.76 -11.35 -0.64
N PRO A 82 1.93 -10.39 -1.55
CA PRO A 82 2.53 -9.10 -1.21
C PRO A 82 1.81 -8.44 -0.03
N GLN A 83 2.61 -7.88 0.87
CA GLN A 83 2.12 -7.10 2.01
C GLN A 83 2.85 -5.75 2.05
N ALA A 84 2.23 -4.75 2.65
CA ALA A 84 2.80 -3.42 2.70
C ALA A 84 2.87 -2.88 4.12
N TYR A 85 3.88 -2.06 4.40
CA TYR A 85 3.91 -1.22 5.57
C TYR A 85 4.27 0.22 5.19
N SER A 86 3.81 1.19 6.01
CA SER A 86 4.07 2.61 5.78
C SER A 86 4.66 3.25 7.03
N VAL A 87 5.77 3.97 6.83
CA VAL A 87 6.50 4.69 7.87
C VAL A 87 7.01 6.01 7.30
N VAL A 88 7.42 6.95 8.16
CA VAL A 88 8.03 8.19 7.67
C VAL A 88 9.37 7.92 6.98
N PRO A 89 9.72 8.69 5.95
CA PRO A 89 11.02 8.61 5.32
C PRO A 89 12.15 8.99 6.30
N GLY A 90 13.35 8.51 6.03
CA GLY A 90 14.51 8.74 6.88
C GLY A 90 14.50 7.87 8.12
N PRO A 91 14.35 8.44 9.34
CA PRO A 91 14.47 7.66 10.58
C PRO A 91 13.44 6.53 10.69
N GLY A 92 12.22 6.71 10.22
CA GLY A 92 11.21 5.65 10.22
C GLY A 92 11.60 4.47 9.33
N LEU A 93 12.07 4.74 8.13
CA LEU A 93 12.58 3.70 7.25
C LEU A 93 13.82 3.00 7.84
N LEU A 94 14.76 3.75 8.41
CA LEU A 94 15.94 3.18 9.04
C LEU A 94 15.58 2.29 10.25
N ASN A 95 14.61 2.68 11.06
CA ASN A 95 14.11 1.87 12.17
C ASN A 95 13.48 0.55 11.71
N SER A 96 12.97 0.47 10.49
CA SER A 96 12.42 -0.75 9.90
C SER A 96 13.48 -1.62 9.21
N GLY A 97 14.72 -1.18 9.13
CA GLY A 97 15.78 -1.77 8.30
C GLY A 97 16.06 -3.24 8.61
N ALA A 98 16.02 -3.65 9.87
CA ALA A 98 16.23 -5.05 10.24
C ALA A 98 15.18 -5.99 9.63
N ALA A 99 13.91 -5.59 9.66
CA ALA A 99 12.82 -6.36 9.05
C ALA A 99 12.92 -6.38 7.52
N LEU A 100 13.29 -5.26 6.90
CA LEU A 100 13.52 -5.19 5.45
C LEU A 100 14.64 -6.12 5.01
N LEU A 101 15.77 -6.13 5.74
CA LEU A 101 16.88 -7.02 5.45
C LEU A 101 16.46 -8.50 5.61
N THR A 102 15.67 -8.81 6.62
CA THR A 102 15.12 -10.15 6.81
C THR A 102 14.19 -10.54 5.67
N ALA A 103 13.27 -9.64 5.27
CA ALA A 103 12.38 -9.88 4.13
C ALA A 103 13.15 -10.12 2.83
N TYR A 104 14.19 -9.32 2.59
CA TYR A 104 15.07 -9.49 1.45
C TYR A 104 15.78 -10.84 1.47
N GLY A 105 16.37 -11.23 2.60
CA GLY A 105 17.07 -12.52 2.76
C GLY A 105 16.15 -13.74 2.62
N MET A 106 14.87 -13.59 2.97
CA MET A 106 13.84 -14.64 2.83
C MET A 106 13.10 -14.57 1.49
N ASN A 107 13.43 -13.61 0.63
CA ASN A 107 12.72 -13.35 -0.62
C ASN A 107 11.20 -13.16 -0.42
N ALA A 108 10.81 -12.54 0.69
CA ALA A 108 9.41 -12.29 1.03
C ALA A 108 8.90 -11.01 0.33
N PRO A 109 7.69 -11.02 -0.25
CA PRO A 109 7.15 -9.90 -0.99
C PRO A 109 6.61 -8.81 -0.05
N VAL A 110 7.48 -7.96 0.47
CA VAL A 110 7.15 -6.84 1.36
C VAL A 110 7.42 -5.52 0.63
N LEU A 111 6.42 -4.65 0.60
CA LEU A 111 6.50 -3.30 0.08
C LEU A 111 6.68 -2.32 1.25
N ALA A 112 7.75 -1.54 1.23
CA ALA A 112 7.98 -0.42 2.13
C ALA A 112 7.52 0.91 1.48
N MET A 113 6.76 1.71 2.19
CA MET A 113 6.24 3.01 1.74
C MET A 113 6.57 4.11 2.75
#